data_cf1ed9d550ff779c024eb5e3c6365ccb
#
_entry.id   cf1ed9d550ff779c024eb5e3c6365ccb
#
_cell.length_a   1.000
_cell.length_b   1.000
_cell.length_c   1.000
_cell.angle_alpha   90.00
_cell.angle_beta   90.00
_cell.angle_gamma   90.00
#
_symmetry.space_group_name_H-M   'P 1'
#
loop_
_entity.id
_entity.type
_entity.pdbx_description
1 polymer ?
#
loop_
_entity_poly.entity_id
_entity_poly.type
_entity_poly.pdbx_seq_one_letter_code
_entity_poly.pdbx_strand_id
1 'polypeptide(L)'
;MRTFLRLTALASILALTAPALRAQEQAQEFEEPGLEEPLPVPEENLTPQPPVYDDVPLQAETEKTRIDELFDKLKKARDPRYAKTVADGIWSEWFRSGSATVDLMLGWANDAFEEKKYNVALDYLDQVVTRAPAFAEGWNRRATLHYSMDNFAKSMTDIEKVLELEPRHFGALAGLATILERTGRKEAALKAWMRALDVYPAMGSAQEAVIRLSDELAADPV
;
A
#
# COMPACT_ATOMS: atom_id res chain seq x y z
N MET A 1 -63.75 4.47 34.48
CA MET A 1 -64.74 5.35 33.82
C MET A 1 -64.17 5.66 32.43
N ARG A 2 -64.85 5.11 31.43
CA ARG A 2 -65.36 5.77 30.22
C ARG A 2 -64.26 6.29 29.30
N THR A 3 -64.21 6.04 28.00
CA THR A 3 -65.16 5.45 27.02
C THR A 3 -64.39 5.12 25.75
N PHE A 4 -64.82 4.02 25.13
CA PHE A 4 -64.53 3.64 23.73
C PHE A 4 -64.92 4.74 22.74
N LEU A 5 -64.11 4.93 21.68
CA LEU A 5 -64.67 5.29 20.40
C LEU A 5 -63.93 4.57 19.28
N ARG A 6 -64.65 3.63 18.71
CA ARG A 6 -64.32 3.02 17.41
C ARG A 6 -64.81 4.00 16.34
N LEU A 7 -64.00 4.23 15.32
CA LEU A 7 -64.54 4.75 14.04
C LEU A 7 -63.94 3.95 12.89
N THR A 8 -64.82 3.21 12.27
CA THR A 8 -64.67 2.53 10.99
C THR A 8 -64.94 3.52 9.88
N ALA A 9 -64.12 3.58 8.83
CA ALA A 9 -64.49 4.12 7.51
C ALA A 9 -63.59 3.54 6.43
N LEU A 10 -64.14 2.69 5.70
CA LEU A 10 -64.45 2.63 4.28
C LEU A 10 -63.26 2.67 3.32
N ALA A 11 -63.10 1.48 2.73
CA ALA A 11 -62.38 1.27 1.48
C ALA A 11 -63.01 2.06 0.32
N SER A 12 -62.18 2.76 -0.43
CA SER A 12 -62.55 3.21 -1.76
C SER A 12 -61.50 2.71 -2.75
N ILE A 13 -61.85 1.65 -3.43
CA ILE A 13 -61.17 1.13 -4.58
C ILE A 13 -61.41 2.08 -5.75
N LEU A 14 -60.40 2.81 -6.18
CA LEU A 14 -60.44 3.54 -7.43
C LEU A 14 -59.60 2.79 -8.46
N ALA A 15 -60.26 1.98 -9.29
CA ALA A 15 -59.69 1.37 -10.50
C ALA A 15 -59.46 2.44 -11.53
N LEU A 16 -58.22 2.88 -11.75
CA LEU A 16 -57.81 3.64 -12.90
C LEU A 16 -57.40 2.68 -14.01
N THR A 17 -58.25 2.56 -15.01
CA THR A 17 -57.98 1.88 -16.28
C THR A 17 -56.92 2.68 -17.07
N ALA A 18 -55.75 2.10 -17.25
CA ALA A 18 -54.74 2.61 -18.16
C ALA A 18 -55.15 2.34 -19.60
N PRO A 19 -55.13 3.35 -20.51
CA PRO A 19 -55.31 3.13 -21.92
C PRO A 19 -54.05 2.41 -22.47
N ALA A 20 -54.31 1.25 -23.11
CA ALA A 20 -53.29 0.56 -23.89
C ALA A 20 -52.89 1.43 -25.08
N LEU A 21 -51.69 2.01 -25.01
CA LEU A 21 -51.08 2.67 -26.15
C LEU A 21 -50.53 1.59 -27.08
N ARG A 22 -51.22 1.41 -28.19
CA ARG A 22 -50.86 0.54 -29.29
C ARG A 22 -49.66 1.16 -29.98
N ALA A 23 -48.44 0.76 -29.62
CA ALA A 23 -47.26 1.08 -30.42
C ALA A 23 -47.32 0.24 -31.69
N GLN A 24 -47.56 0.90 -32.80
CA GLN A 24 -47.41 0.32 -34.12
C GLN A 24 -45.93 -0.02 -34.34
N GLU A 25 -45.73 -1.26 -34.57
CA GLU A 25 -44.50 -1.89 -35.04
C GLU A 25 -44.21 -1.33 -36.46
N GLN A 26 -43.40 -0.30 -36.55
CA GLN A 26 -42.72 0.06 -37.80
C GLN A 26 -41.39 -0.71 -37.77
N ALA A 27 -41.44 -1.92 -38.33
CA ALA A 27 -40.24 -2.59 -38.78
C ALA A 27 -39.60 -1.76 -39.89
N GLN A 28 -38.61 -0.91 -39.56
CA GLN A 28 -37.67 -0.43 -40.55
C GLN A 28 -36.78 -1.62 -40.93
N GLU A 29 -37.00 -2.11 -42.11
CA GLU A 29 -36.15 -3.03 -42.82
C GLU A 29 -34.77 -2.35 -42.97
N PHE A 30 -33.82 -2.71 -42.12
CA PHE A 30 -32.44 -2.32 -42.32
C PHE A 30 -31.91 -3.13 -43.49
N GLU A 31 -31.79 -2.49 -44.64
CA GLU A 31 -30.96 -2.99 -45.74
C GLU A 31 -29.53 -3.09 -45.21
N GLU A 32 -29.03 -4.31 -45.07
CA GLU A 32 -27.59 -4.54 -44.82
C GLU A 32 -26.81 -3.94 -45.98
N PRO A 33 -25.86 -3.02 -45.74
CA PRO A 33 -24.96 -2.58 -46.78
C PRO A 33 -24.19 -3.80 -47.30
N GLY A 34 -24.29 -4.08 -48.58
CA GLY A 34 -23.64 -5.18 -49.23
C GLY A 34 -22.19 -5.30 -48.79
N LEU A 35 -21.85 -6.54 -48.39
CA LEU A 35 -20.45 -6.89 -48.05
C LEU A 35 -19.61 -6.64 -49.31
N GLU A 36 -18.91 -5.51 -49.34
CA GLU A 36 -17.81 -5.31 -50.28
C GLU A 36 -16.78 -6.39 -50.05
N GLU A 37 -16.42 -7.10 -51.10
CA GLU A 37 -15.37 -8.15 -51.01
C GLU A 37 -14.12 -7.54 -50.35
N PRO A 38 -13.52 -8.22 -49.35
CA PRO A 38 -12.33 -7.72 -48.69
C PRO A 38 -11.22 -7.60 -49.75
N LEU A 39 -10.62 -6.41 -49.82
CA LEU A 39 -9.46 -6.15 -50.66
C LEU A 39 -8.39 -7.18 -50.34
N PRO A 40 -7.66 -7.72 -51.31
CA PRO A 40 -6.58 -8.69 -51.07
C PRO A 40 -5.54 -8.04 -50.18
N VAL A 41 -5.43 -8.55 -48.94
CA VAL A 41 -4.37 -8.17 -48.00
C VAL A 41 -3.07 -8.79 -48.55
N PRO A 42 -2.01 -8.01 -48.75
CA PRO A 42 -0.71 -8.60 -49.11
C PRO A 42 -0.30 -9.61 -48.03
N GLU A 43 -0.01 -10.82 -48.41
CA GLU A 43 0.64 -11.83 -47.54
C GLU A 43 2.06 -11.39 -47.20
N GLU A 44 2.24 -10.29 -46.50
CA GLU A 44 3.48 -9.95 -45.86
C GLU A 44 3.47 -10.60 -44.49
N ASN A 45 4.41 -11.48 -44.22
CA ASN A 45 4.61 -12.27 -43.01
C ASN A 45 4.46 -11.42 -41.74
N LEU A 46 3.23 -11.14 -41.29
CA LEU A 46 2.92 -10.57 -40.00
C LEU A 46 2.79 -11.68 -38.97
N THR A 47 3.89 -12.38 -38.69
CA THR A 47 4.09 -12.91 -37.35
C THR A 47 4.36 -11.68 -36.49
N PRO A 48 3.46 -11.30 -35.55
CA PRO A 48 3.81 -10.26 -34.58
C PRO A 48 5.00 -10.79 -33.79
N GLN A 49 6.19 -10.31 -34.11
CA GLN A 49 7.29 -10.48 -33.16
C GLN A 49 6.88 -9.70 -31.91
N PRO A 50 6.85 -10.35 -30.73
CA PRO A 50 6.62 -9.61 -29.50
C PRO A 50 7.67 -8.50 -29.46
N PRO A 51 7.29 -7.27 -29.07
CA PRO A 51 8.26 -6.20 -28.92
C PRO A 51 9.36 -6.70 -27.98
N VAL A 52 10.59 -6.71 -28.50
CA VAL A 52 11.79 -6.99 -27.71
C VAL A 52 11.96 -5.79 -26.79
N TYR A 53 11.50 -5.92 -25.54
CA TYR A 53 11.77 -4.95 -24.48
C TYR A 53 13.18 -5.21 -23.94
N ASP A 54 14.20 -4.82 -24.71
CA ASP A 54 15.61 -4.89 -24.27
C ASP A 54 15.94 -3.85 -23.17
N ASP A 55 14.98 -3.02 -22.73
CA ASP A 55 15.24 -1.86 -21.87
C ASP A 55 14.92 -2.07 -20.37
N VAL A 56 14.35 -3.22 -19.97
CA VAL A 56 13.97 -3.45 -18.57
C VAL A 56 15.16 -3.63 -17.61
N PRO A 57 16.30 -4.24 -18.00
CA PRO A 57 17.44 -4.37 -17.10
C PRO A 57 18.13 -3.05 -16.73
N LEU A 58 18.18 -2.10 -17.66
CA LEU A 58 18.96 -0.87 -17.47
C LEU A 58 18.35 0.08 -16.46
N GLN A 59 17.01 0.16 -16.38
CA GLN A 59 16.29 1.01 -15.41
C GLN A 59 16.43 0.46 -13.99
N ALA A 60 16.24 -0.84 -13.81
CA ALA A 60 16.38 -1.50 -12.51
C ALA A 60 17.81 -1.42 -11.96
N GLU A 61 18.84 -1.58 -12.80
CA GLU A 61 20.24 -1.38 -12.41
C GLU A 61 20.52 0.08 -12.03
N THR A 62 19.98 1.04 -12.78
CA THR A 62 20.16 2.48 -12.48
C THR A 62 19.49 2.87 -11.17
N GLU A 63 18.28 2.36 -10.88
CA GLU A 63 17.56 2.60 -9.63
C GLU A 63 18.29 1.98 -8.44
N LYS A 64 18.75 0.74 -8.57
CA LYS A 64 19.55 0.06 -7.53
C LYS A 64 20.84 0.83 -7.25
N THR A 65 21.56 1.28 -8.26
CA THR A 65 22.78 2.07 -8.09
C THR A 65 22.49 3.38 -7.35
N ARG A 66 21.41 4.06 -7.70
CA ARG A 66 21.03 5.33 -7.07
C ARG A 66 20.68 5.16 -5.58
N ILE A 67 19.93 4.14 -5.20
CA ILE A 67 19.59 3.89 -3.79
C ILE A 67 20.85 3.49 -2.98
N ASP A 68 21.74 2.70 -3.57
CA ASP A 68 22.99 2.31 -2.92
C ASP A 68 23.90 3.52 -2.65
N GLU A 69 24.00 4.46 -3.59
CA GLU A 69 24.69 5.74 -3.38
C GLU A 69 24.09 6.57 -2.23
N LEU A 70 22.74 6.58 -2.11
CA LEU A 70 22.06 7.26 -1.00
C LEU A 70 22.39 6.61 0.35
N PHE A 71 22.41 5.29 0.41
CA PHE A 71 22.83 4.58 1.64
C PHE A 71 24.29 4.85 2.00
N ASP A 72 25.19 4.91 1.02
CA ASP A 72 26.58 5.28 1.25
C ASP A 72 26.72 6.70 1.80
N LYS A 73 25.92 7.64 1.29
CA LYS A 73 25.85 9.02 1.81
C LYS A 73 25.26 9.05 3.22
N LEU A 74 24.19 8.29 3.46
CA LEU A 74 23.52 8.21 4.77
C LEU A 74 24.47 7.69 5.85
N LYS A 75 25.21 6.62 5.54
CA LYS A 75 26.18 6.03 6.46
C LYS A 75 27.33 6.96 6.84
N LYS A 76 27.72 7.86 5.92
CA LYS A 76 28.83 8.83 6.11
C LYS A 76 28.35 10.15 6.69
N ALA A 77 27.03 10.42 6.68
CA ALA A 77 26.47 11.68 7.12
C ALA A 77 26.66 11.90 8.65
N ARG A 78 27.33 12.97 9.01
CA ARG A 78 27.57 13.36 10.42
C ARG A 78 26.63 14.47 10.89
N ASP A 79 26.22 15.35 9.97
CA ASP A 79 25.23 16.38 10.26
C ASP A 79 23.83 15.77 10.24
N PRO A 80 23.04 15.87 11.32
CA PRO A 80 21.71 15.27 11.39
C PRO A 80 20.72 15.82 10.35
N ARG A 81 20.84 17.09 9.95
CA ARG A 81 19.97 17.71 8.94
C ARG A 81 20.28 17.18 7.55
N TYR A 82 21.58 17.07 7.23
CA TYR A 82 21.99 16.45 5.97
C TYR A 82 21.60 14.96 5.92
N ALA A 83 21.84 14.22 7.00
CA ALA A 83 21.45 12.81 7.11
C ALA A 83 19.93 12.64 6.89
N LYS A 84 19.11 13.53 7.48
CA LYS A 84 17.65 13.52 7.25
C LYS A 84 17.31 13.74 5.78
N THR A 85 17.95 14.72 5.13
CA THR A 85 17.71 14.97 3.69
C THR A 85 18.03 13.74 2.83
N VAL A 86 19.12 13.05 3.14
CA VAL A 86 19.48 11.80 2.45
C VAL A 86 18.47 10.69 2.73
N ALA A 87 18.04 10.54 3.97
CA ALA A 87 17.01 9.56 4.36
C ALA A 87 15.67 9.85 3.67
N ASP A 88 15.25 11.12 3.57
CA ASP A 88 14.07 11.53 2.81
C ASP A 88 14.19 11.15 1.31
N GLY A 89 15.39 11.22 0.74
CA GLY A 89 15.69 10.72 -0.60
C GLY A 89 15.50 9.21 -0.73
N ILE A 90 15.97 8.43 0.24
CA ILE A 90 15.77 6.97 0.28
C ILE A 90 14.27 6.64 0.39
N TRP A 91 13.54 7.32 1.27
CA TRP A 91 12.09 7.18 1.35
C TRP A 91 11.41 7.43 0.01
N SER A 92 11.82 8.48 -0.71
CA SER A 92 11.28 8.80 -2.04
C SER A 92 11.50 7.68 -3.06
N GLU A 93 12.63 6.97 -3.00
CA GLU A 93 12.87 5.80 -3.85
C GLU A 93 12.00 4.60 -3.42
N TRP A 94 11.91 4.32 -2.13
CA TRP A 94 11.08 3.23 -1.61
C TRP A 94 9.58 3.41 -1.88
N PHE A 95 9.09 4.66 -2.03
CA PHE A 95 7.68 4.91 -2.37
C PHE A 95 7.31 4.62 -3.81
N ARG A 96 8.27 4.34 -4.69
CA ARG A 96 8.01 4.00 -6.08
C ARG A 96 7.78 2.51 -6.23
N SER A 97 6.53 2.12 -6.45
CA SER A 97 6.21 0.71 -6.69
C SER A 97 6.51 0.25 -8.13
N GLY A 98 6.71 1.19 -9.06
CA GLY A 98 6.79 0.93 -10.50
C GLY A 98 5.43 0.68 -11.17
N SER A 99 4.33 0.77 -10.42
CA SER A 99 2.98 0.56 -10.91
C SER A 99 2.04 1.69 -10.48
N ALA A 100 1.53 2.46 -11.43
CA ALA A 100 0.59 3.54 -11.15
C ALA A 100 -0.66 3.07 -10.37
N THR A 101 -1.12 1.84 -10.61
CA THR A 101 -2.24 1.25 -9.89
C THR A 101 -1.90 1.00 -8.42
N VAL A 102 -0.71 0.48 -8.14
CA VAL A 102 -0.23 0.23 -6.77
C VAL A 102 -0.03 1.55 -6.04
N ASP A 103 0.58 2.54 -6.69
CA ASP A 103 0.80 3.88 -6.13
C ASP A 103 -0.52 4.57 -5.78
N LEU A 104 -1.55 4.43 -6.63
CA LEU A 104 -2.89 4.96 -6.36
C LEU A 104 -3.55 4.26 -5.15
N MET A 105 -3.43 2.93 -5.05
CA MET A 105 -3.96 2.17 -3.90
C MET A 105 -3.26 2.56 -2.59
N LEU A 106 -1.94 2.82 -2.63
CA LEU A 106 -1.20 3.33 -1.48
C LEU A 106 -1.71 4.71 -1.05
N GLY A 107 -2.00 5.60 -2.01
CA GLY A 107 -2.62 6.89 -1.74
C GLY A 107 -3.94 6.74 -0.99
N TRP A 108 -4.87 5.92 -1.51
CA TRP A 108 -6.15 5.64 -0.85
C TRP A 108 -6.01 4.99 0.52
N ALA A 109 -5.02 4.08 0.67
CA ALA A 109 -4.73 3.49 1.98
C ALA A 109 -4.25 4.53 2.99
N ASN A 110 -3.41 5.48 2.55
CA ASN A 110 -2.92 6.56 3.39
C ASN A 110 -4.07 7.50 3.81
N ASP A 111 -4.91 7.93 2.87
CA ASP A 111 -6.08 8.77 3.14
C ASP A 111 -7.01 8.09 4.16
N ALA A 112 -7.31 6.81 3.95
CA ALA A 112 -8.12 6.04 4.88
C ALA A 112 -7.47 5.89 6.26
N PHE A 113 -6.15 5.75 6.33
CA PHE A 113 -5.38 5.70 7.58
C PHE A 113 -5.49 7.03 8.35
N GLU A 114 -5.30 8.16 7.69
CA GLU A 114 -5.42 9.50 8.28
C GLU A 114 -6.83 9.76 8.82
N GLU A 115 -7.85 9.28 8.10
CA GLU A 115 -9.24 9.32 8.53
C GLU A 115 -9.60 8.28 9.61
N LYS A 116 -8.62 7.47 10.07
CA LYS A 116 -8.79 6.38 11.04
C LYS A 116 -9.76 5.27 10.58
N LYS A 117 -9.99 5.16 9.28
CA LYS A 117 -10.75 4.09 8.62
C LYS A 117 -9.87 2.87 8.40
N TYR A 118 -9.34 2.30 9.49
CA TYR A 118 -8.27 1.29 9.46
C TYR A 118 -8.64 0.03 8.66
N ASN A 119 -9.89 -0.41 8.69
CA ASN A 119 -10.31 -1.56 7.90
C ASN A 119 -10.24 -1.27 6.39
N VAL A 120 -10.65 -0.05 5.96
CA VAL A 120 -10.56 0.37 4.57
C VAL A 120 -9.10 0.49 4.12
N ALA A 121 -8.24 1.07 4.98
CA ALA A 121 -6.80 1.13 4.72
C ALA A 121 -6.20 -0.28 4.57
N LEU A 122 -6.63 -1.25 5.41
CA LEU A 122 -6.18 -2.63 5.35
C LEU A 122 -6.58 -3.30 4.05
N ASP A 123 -7.82 -3.11 3.59
CA ASP A 123 -8.31 -3.69 2.33
C ASP A 123 -7.46 -3.22 1.13
N TYR A 124 -7.08 -1.93 1.09
CA TYR A 124 -6.19 -1.42 0.05
C TYR A 124 -4.77 -1.99 0.17
N LEU A 125 -4.21 -2.04 1.38
CA LEU A 125 -2.86 -2.57 1.60
C LEU A 125 -2.76 -4.06 1.31
N ASP A 126 -3.79 -4.84 1.59
CA ASP A 126 -3.87 -6.26 1.21
C ASP A 126 -3.85 -6.43 -0.32
N GLN A 127 -4.51 -5.53 -1.07
CA GLN A 127 -4.42 -5.51 -2.53
C GLN A 127 -3.02 -5.13 -3.00
N VAL A 128 -2.36 -4.15 -2.36
CA VAL A 128 -0.99 -3.72 -2.68
C VAL A 128 -0.02 -4.88 -2.53
N VAL A 129 0.04 -5.55 -1.37
CA VAL A 129 1.00 -6.64 -1.13
C VAL A 129 0.71 -7.89 -1.97
N THR A 130 -0.56 -8.09 -2.38
CA THR A 130 -0.95 -9.18 -3.28
C THR A 130 -0.50 -8.90 -4.72
N ARG A 131 -0.64 -7.67 -5.21
CA ARG A 131 -0.31 -7.28 -6.58
C ARG A 131 1.17 -7.02 -6.79
N ALA A 132 1.86 -6.53 -5.76
CA ALA A 132 3.27 -6.19 -5.78
C ALA A 132 4.01 -6.83 -4.57
N PRO A 133 4.11 -8.18 -4.51
CA PRO A 133 4.69 -8.86 -3.35
C PRO A 133 6.19 -8.57 -3.13
N ALA A 134 6.90 -8.08 -4.15
CA ALA A 134 8.30 -7.66 -4.06
C ALA A 134 8.47 -6.19 -3.62
N PHE A 135 7.39 -5.45 -3.45
CA PHE A 135 7.40 -4.05 -3.08
C PHE A 135 7.44 -3.89 -1.56
N ALA A 136 8.64 -3.68 -1.01
CA ALA A 136 8.89 -3.65 0.44
C ALA A 136 8.03 -2.60 1.17
N GLU A 137 7.85 -1.40 0.60
CA GLU A 137 7.08 -0.33 1.26
C GLU A 137 5.59 -0.68 1.40
N GLY A 138 5.02 -1.48 0.51
CA GLY A 138 3.66 -1.99 0.67
C GLY A 138 3.49 -2.80 1.96
N TRP A 139 4.41 -3.69 2.24
CA TRP A 139 4.46 -4.46 3.49
C TRP A 139 4.73 -3.56 4.70
N ASN A 140 5.64 -2.59 4.57
CA ASN A 140 5.93 -1.63 5.64
C ASN A 140 4.70 -0.78 6.01
N ARG A 141 3.91 -0.34 5.04
CA ARG A 141 2.66 0.39 5.29
C ARG A 141 1.63 -0.47 6.00
N ARG A 142 1.49 -1.75 5.60
CA ARG A 142 0.58 -2.66 6.27
C ARG A 142 1.05 -2.99 7.69
N ALA A 143 2.35 -3.15 7.90
CA ALA A 143 2.93 -3.30 9.23
C ALA A 143 2.61 -2.11 10.15
N THR A 144 2.76 -0.88 9.63
CA THR A 144 2.44 0.35 10.37
C THR A 144 0.95 0.42 10.74
N LEU A 145 0.07 0.02 9.82
CA LEU A 145 -1.37 -0.05 10.08
C LEU A 145 -1.68 -1.10 11.17
N HIS A 146 -1.11 -2.30 11.07
CA HIS A 146 -1.27 -3.33 12.10
C HIS A 146 -0.75 -2.87 13.45
N TYR A 147 0.37 -2.15 13.50
CA TYR A 147 0.88 -1.54 14.72
C TYR A 147 -0.13 -0.55 15.33
N SER A 148 -0.74 0.32 14.51
CA SER A 148 -1.73 1.30 14.94
C SER A 148 -3.03 0.67 15.44
N MET A 149 -3.28 -0.58 15.07
CA MET A 149 -4.40 -1.41 15.54
C MET A 149 -4.02 -2.32 16.72
N ASP A 150 -2.82 -2.15 17.31
CA ASP A 150 -2.22 -3.02 18.35
C ASP A 150 -2.07 -4.50 17.94
N ASN A 151 -2.14 -4.79 16.64
CA ASN A 151 -1.95 -6.13 16.06
C ASN A 151 -0.45 -6.44 15.88
N PHE A 152 0.32 -6.41 16.97
CA PHE A 152 1.80 -6.51 16.92
C PHE A 152 2.32 -7.76 16.24
N ALA A 153 1.66 -8.91 16.41
CA ALA A 153 2.08 -10.15 15.76
C ALA A 153 2.04 -10.03 14.22
N LYS A 154 0.95 -9.49 13.66
CA LYS A 154 0.82 -9.26 12.21
C LYS A 154 1.80 -8.19 11.73
N SER A 155 1.96 -7.11 12.51
CA SER A 155 2.94 -6.07 12.20
C SER A 155 4.37 -6.64 12.10
N MET A 156 4.77 -7.51 13.04
CA MET A 156 6.09 -8.16 13.01
C MET A 156 6.26 -9.07 11.80
N THR A 157 5.25 -9.85 11.43
CA THR A 157 5.29 -10.70 10.23
C THR A 157 5.50 -9.88 8.97
N ASP A 158 4.80 -8.73 8.83
CA ASP A 158 4.98 -7.84 7.69
C ASP A 158 6.37 -7.18 7.71
N ILE A 159 6.88 -6.77 8.90
CA ILE A 159 8.24 -6.24 9.05
C ILE A 159 9.30 -7.28 8.64
N GLU A 160 9.13 -8.54 9.02
CA GLU A 160 10.01 -9.62 8.58
C GLU A 160 10.07 -9.68 7.06
N LYS A 161 8.90 -9.54 6.39
CA LYS A 161 8.85 -9.51 4.92
C LYS A 161 9.54 -8.28 4.34
N VAL A 162 9.39 -7.11 4.95
CA VAL A 162 10.14 -5.91 4.55
C VAL A 162 11.64 -6.16 4.62
N LEU A 163 12.13 -6.72 5.72
CA LEU A 163 13.56 -6.95 5.96
C LEU A 163 14.16 -8.10 5.13
N GLU A 164 13.34 -9.01 4.62
CA GLU A 164 13.73 -9.98 3.59
C GLU A 164 13.96 -9.28 2.23
N LEU A 165 13.10 -8.32 1.87
CA LEU A 165 13.15 -7.61 0.59
C LEU A 165 14.21 -6.49 0.59
N GLU A 166 14.30 -5.72 1.68
CA GLU A 166 15.29 -4.66 1.89
C GLU A 166 15.84 -4.73 3.33
N PRO A 167 16.94 -5.41 3.55
CA PRO A 167 17.56 -5.56 4.88
C PRO A 167 17.99 -4.24 5.55
N ARG A 168 18.15 -3.17 4.74
CA ARG A 168 18.55 -1.83 5.18
C ARG A 168 17.34 -0.93 5.45
N HIS A 169 16.13 -1.45 5.48
CA HIS A 169 14.92 -0.65 5.69
C HIS A 169 14.85 -0.12 7.12
N PHE A 170 15.51 1.01 7.36
CA PHE A 170 15.66 1.58 8.71
C PHE A 170 14.32 1.91 9.39
N GLY A 171 13.26 2.24 8.63
CA GLY A 171 11.91 2.42 9.17
C GLY A 171 11.32 1.12 9.72
N ALA A 172 11.50 0.00 9.02
CA ALA A 172 11.06 -1.31 9.47
C ALA A 172 11.86 -1.79 10.69
N LEU A 173 13.18 -1.54 10.72
CA LEU A 173 14.03 -1.82 11.88
C LEU A 173 13.57 -1.04 13.12
N ALA A 174 13.24 0.25 12.96
CA ALA A 174 12.70 1.09 14.02
C ALA A 174 11.31 0.60 14.49
N GLY A 175 10.45 0.23 13.55
CA GLY A 175 9.13 -0.36 13.85
C GLY A 175 9.25 -1.66 14.66
N LEU A 176 10.16 -2.56 14.26
CA LEU A 176 10.46 -3.79 14.98
C LEU A 176 10.92 -3.50 16.42
N ALA A 177 11.88 -2.58 16.56
CA ALA A 177 12.42 -2.20 17.87
C ALA A 177 11.32 -1.63 18.78
N THR A 178 10.47 -0.76 18.24
CA THR A 178 9.34 -0.17 18.97
C THR A 178 8.34 -1.22 19.44
N ILE A 179 8.00 -2.22 18.61
CA ILE A 179 7.11 -3.32 19.02
C ILE A 179 7.76 -4.16 20.12
N LEU A 180 9.04 -4.45 19.98
CA LEU A 180 9.80 -5.23 20.96
C LEU A 180 9.85 -4.52 22.31
N GLU A 181 10.03 -3.19 22.33
CA GLU A 181 9.93 -2.40 23.57
C GLU A 181 8.53 -2.49 24.20
N ARG A 182 7.49 -2.24 23.39
CA ARG A 182 6.08 -2.30 23.88
C ARG A 182 5.70 -3.67 24.43
N THR A 183 6.35 -4.72 23.96
CA THR A 183 6.13 -6.10 24.42
C THR A 183 7.12 -6.54 25.49
N GLY A 184 7.92 -5.63 26.06
CA GLY A 184 8.85 -5.89 27.17
C GLY A 184 10.10 -6.65 26.78
N ARG A 185 10.40 -6.80 25.48
CA ARG A 185 11.55 -7.57 24.95
C ARG A 185 12.75 -6.64 24.75
N LYS A 186 13.24 -6.04 25.86
CA LYS A 186 14.21 -4.93 25.85
C LYS A 186 15.52 -5.28 25.15
N GLU A 187 16.11 -6.46 25.39
CA GLU A 187 17.37 -6.87 24.75
C GLU A 187 17.22 -7.03 23.23
N ALA A 188 16.07 -7.57 22.79
CA ALA A 188 15.78 -7.70 21.37
C ALA A 188 15.53 -6.33 20.72
N ALA A 189 14.86 -5.43 21.44
CA ALA A 189 14.63 -4.05 21.01
C ALA A 189 15.95 -3.29 20.84
N LEU A 190 16.87 -3.41 21.83
CA LEU A 190 18.19 -2.80 21.75
C LEU A 190 18.95 -3.29 20.50
N LYS A 191 18.94 -4.59 20.23
CA LYS A 191 19.57 -5.15 19.02
C LYS A 191 18.94 -4.60 17.73
N ALA A 192 17.62 -4.45 17.69
CA ALA A 192 16.93 -3.90 16.51
C ALA A 192 17.25 -2.42 16.29
N TRP A 193 17.33 -1.61 17.36
CA TRP A 193 17.78 -0.23 17.30
C TRP A 193 19.24 -0.09 16.85
N MET A 194 20.14 -0.94 17.36
CA MET A 194 21.52 -0.95 16.90
C MET A 194 21.62 -1.26 15.40
N ARG A 195 20.86 -2.22 14.89
CA ARG A 195 20.79 -2.50 13.46
C ARG A 195 20.28 -1.27 12.66
N ALA A 196 19.33 -0.52 13.19
CA ALA A 196 18.88 0.72 12.54
C ALA A 196 20.02 1.76 12.49
N LEU A 197 20.83 1.88 13.55
CA LEU A 197 22.01 2.75 13.59
C LEU A 197 23.14 2.30 12.67
N ASP A 198 23.29 1.00 12.43
CA ASP A 198 24.25 0.49 11.44
C ASP A 198 23.96 1.00 10.03
N VAL A 199 22.68 1.22 9.72
CA VAL A 199 22.21 1.77 8.43
C VAL A 199 22.18 3.29 8.46
N TYR A 200 21.61 3.88 9.50
CA TYR A 200 21.38 5.31 9.67
C TYR A 200 21.98 5.80 11.00
N PRO A 201 23.31 6.04 11.06
CA PRO A 201 24.00 6.39 12.32
C PRO A 201 23.49 7.66 12.99
N ALA A 202 23.02 8.66 12.21
CA ALA A 202 22.50 9.92 12.71
C ALA A 202 20.99 9.89 13.04
N MET A 203 20.37 8.72 13.17
CA MET A 203 18.96 8.55 13.55
C MET A 203 18.78 8.85 15.03
N GLY A 204 18.36 10.09 15.36
CA GLY A 204 18.28 10.57 16.76
C GLY A 204 17.42 9.68 17.65
N SER A 205 16.23 9.25 17.19
CA SER A 205 15.35 8.35 17.96
C SER A 205 16.00 7.01 18.30
N ALA A 206 16.80 6.45 17.39
CA ALA A 206 17.53 5.21 17.63
C ALA A 206 18.70 5.42 18.61
N GLN A 207 19.42 6.54 18.50
CA GLN A 207 20.48 6.90 19.45
C GLN A 207 19.95 7.03 20.88
N GLU A 208 18.85 7.76 21.05
CA GLU A 208 18.18 7.93 22.34
C GLU A 208 17.69 6.60 22.92
N ALA A 209 17.07 5.76 22.08
CA ALA A 209 16.57 4.45 22.51
C ALA A 209 17.70 3.51 22.91
N VAL A 210 18.81 3.50 22.16
CA VAL A 210 19.98 2.65 22.49
C VAL A 210 20.59 3.08 23.84
N ILE A 211 20.77 4.38 24.08
CA ILE A 211 21.30 4.87 25.38
C ILE A 211 20.36 4.44 26.50
N ARG A 212 19.09 4.78 26.40
CA ARG A 212 18.08 4.47 27.42
C ARG A 212 17.98 2.98 27.74
N LEU A 213 17.87 2.13 26.69
CA LEU A 213 17.76 0.69 26.90
C LEU A 213 19.03 0.06 27.46
N SER A 214 20.21 0.58 27.09
CA SER A 214 21.48 0.12 27.64
C SER A 214 21.58 0.43 29.14
N ASP A 215 21.16 1.62 29.57
CA ASP A 215 21.14 2.03 30.96
C ASP A 215 20.11 1.19 31.76
N GLU A 216 18.93 0.97 31.23
CA GLU A 216 17.90 0.15 31.87
C GLU A 216 18.39 -1.32 32.08
N LEU A 217 18.99 -1.91 31.05
CA LEU A 217 19.49 -3.30 31.11
C LEU A 217 20.73 -3.45 32.04
N ALA A 218 21.52 -2.39 32.18
CA ALA A 218 22.63 -2.39 33.12
C ALA A 218 22.18 -2.24 34.59
N ALA A 219 21.02 -1.58 34.82
CA ALA A 219 20.47 -1.37 36.15
C ALA A 219 19.68 -2.59 36.69
N ASP A 220 19.18 -3.46 35.79
CA ASP A 220 18.43 -4.69 36.07
C ASP A 220 19.30 -5.93 35.70
N PRO A 221 20.43 -6.23 36.36
CA PRO A 221 21.17 -7.47 36.11
C PRO A 221 20.32 -8.66 36.58
N VAL A 222 19.98 -9.57 35.68
CA VAL A 222 19.26 -10.82 35.94
C VAL A 222 20.06 -11.69 36.92
#